data_168980d1431467cf2df0982bb83adfb0
#
_entry.id   168980d1431467cf2df0982bb83adfb0
#
_cell.length_a   1.000
_cell.length_b   1.000
_cell.length_c   1.000
_cell.angle_alpha   90.00
_cell.angle_beta   90.00
_cell.angle_gamma   90.00
#
_symmetry.space_group_name_H-M   'P 1'
#
loop_
_entity.id
_entity.type
_entity.pdbx_description
1 polymer ?
#
loop_
_entity_poly.entity_id
_entity_poly.type
_entity_poly.pdbx_seq_one_letter_code
_entity_poly.pdbx_strand_id
1 'polypeptide(L)'
;MSASTPVSSGHERDSADLAGFGYQQELKRSLGTFSSFAVAFSYISPSTGIFTLFALGLTTLGGVFIWTWPVVALGQFLVALNFAEVSSHYPVAGSVFQWTKYLSSRSYSWFTGWIYLFAGILTVTAVVATLPLALIPALNGLGWDSLDSGSLGTNEVVALITLAVITVLNIYGVRLVAIINNTGVLFEILGMFVFAIVLMAFHNHQGFHVVTNSAGFHVGPSSFLAAMFMSLFVIYGFDTASTLAEETRDPRRAAPKAVLFSVIGAFIIGGVFLLGVLVAIPNMHTAVTGAFNPATIIEANFSSSFATIYLLVVSAAIFVCCLSIMAATIRLCFGMSRDNQLPFSKPLAKVAPSLHTPVWTCIAVAVLAAVPFLKYSGAGIIAIAATGMIYLSYFLGNIVIMRARARGWPKITAPFRLGRWGIVVNVVALLYGGSMLINFAWPRAASNPKPAQTGGLLSFGIGFVNKIPILWTVVVVIAAIGAIYYFAAGRRKDFAVVTAPAPDDPLPAAGPVPQVEN
;
A
#
# COMPACT_ATOMS: atom_id res chain seq x y z
N MET A 1 -23.92 45.58 -20.05
CA MET A 1 -22.87 45.35 -19.06
C MET A 1 -22.99 43.90 -18.56
N SER A 2 -22.17 43.01 -19.16
CA SER A 2 -22.12 41.61 -18.75
C SER A 2 -21.28 41.54 -17.47
N ALA A 3 -21.91 41.21 -16.36
CA ALA A 3 -21.22 41.00 -15.09
C ALA A 3 -20.33 39.77 -15.25
N SER A 4 -19.00 39.97 -15.30
CA SER A 4 -18.03 38.92 -15.22
C SER A 4 -18.15 38.25 -13.85
N THR A 5 -18.65 37.00 -13.81
CA THR A 5 -18.66 36.16 -12.61
C THR A 5 -17.21 36.08 -12.12
N PRO A 6 -16.92 36.40 -10.85
CA PRO A 6 -15.57 36.31 -10.32
C PRO A 6 -15.08 34.87 -10.48
N VAL A 7 -13.90 34.71 -11.06
CA VAL A 7 -13.22 33.40 -11.17
C VAL A 7 -12.95 32.94 -9.75
N SER A 8 -13.71 31.96 -9.25
CA SER A 8 -13.53 31.39 -7.92
C SER A 8 -12.09 30.89 -7.78
N SER A 9 -11.46 31.13 -6.63
CA SER A 9 -10.12 30.62 -6.36
C SER A 9 -10.10 29.09 -6.50
N GLY A 10 -8.95 28.49 -6.86
CA GLY A 10 -8.85 27.02 -6.97
C GLY A 10 -9.31 26.31 -5.70
N HIS A 11 -9.10 26.92 -4.53
CA HIS A 11 -9.57 26.42 -3.24
C HIS A 11 -11.08 26.38 -3.09
N GLU A 12 -11.78 27.39 -3.58
CA GLU A 12 -13.25 27.45 -3.54
C GLU A 12 -13.88 26.37 -4.44
N ARG A 13 -13.31 26.14 -5.62
CA ARG A 13 -13.74 25.06 -6.53
C ARG A 13 -13.58 23.68 -5.92
N ASP A 14 -12.40 23.40 -5.34
CA ASP A 14 -12.12 22.12 -4.70
C ASP A 14 -13.04 21.87 -3.49
N SER A 15 -13.38 22.93 -2.72
CA SER A 15 -14.29 22.82 -1.59
C SER A 15 -15.75 22.65 -2.04
N ALA A 16 -16.15 23.31 -3.12
CA ALA A 16 -17.47 23.13 -3.73
C ALA A 16 -17.63 21.73 -4.31
N ASP A 17 -16.59 21.19 -4.96
CA ASP A 17 -16.57 19.81 -5.43
C ASP A 17 -16.79 18.82 -4.27
N LEU A 18 -16.09 19.01 -3.15
CA LEU A 18 -16.22 18.13 -1.97
C LEU A 18 -17.62 18.24 -1.35
N ALA A 19 -18.18 19.47 -1.27
CA ALA A 19 -19.53 19.71 -0.79
C ALA A 19 -20.59 19.03 -1.67
N GLY A 20 -20.37 18.94 -2.99
CA GLY A 20 -21.20 18.17 -3.91
C GLY A 20 -21.27 16.67 -3.59
N PHE A 21 -20.26 16.12 -2.91
CA PHE A 21 -20.28 14.75 -2.36
C PHE A 21 -20.83 14.68 -0.94
N GLY A 22 -21.33 15.81 -0.39
CA GLY A 22 -21.92 15.89 0.93
C GLY A 22 -20.93 15.95 2.08
N TYR A 23 -19.68 16.31 1.83
CA TYR A 23 -18.65 16.47 2.84
C TYR A 23 -18.21 17.93 2.98
N GLN A 24 -17.94 18.34 4.22
CA GLN A 24 -17.30 19.61 4.50
C GLN A 24 -15.78 19.46 4.48
N GLN A 25 -15.06 20.54 4.11
CA GLN A 25 -13.60 20.55 4.12
C GLN A 25 -13.08 20.69 5.55
N GLU A 26 -12.72 19.57 6.18
CA GLU A 26 -12.15 19.52 7.54
C GLU A 26 -10.63 19.41 7.53
N LEU A 27 -10.07 18.77 6.51
CA LEU A 27 -8.64 18.54 6.37
C LEU A 27 -7.98 19.70 5.59
N LYS A 28 -6.74 20.03 5.96
CA LYS A 28 -6.02 21.15 5.32
C LYS A 28 -5.46 20.75 3.95
N ARG A 29 -5.87 21.45 2.87
CA ARG A 29 -5.32 21.27 1.52
C ARG A 29 -3.91 21.84 1.41
N SER A 30 -2.90 21.00 1.59
CA SER A 30 -1.48 21.38 1.55
C SER A 30 -0.69 20.64 0.48
N LEU A 31 -1.22 19.56 -0.11
CA LEU A 31 -0.53 18.71 -1.07
C LEU A 31 -0.68 19.24 -2.50
N GLY A 32 0.45 19.30 -3.23
CA GLY A 32 0.46 19.48 -4.68
C GLY A 32 0.56 18.13 -5.41
N THR A 33 0.56 18.16 -6.76
CA THR A 33 0.67 16.94 -7.59
C THR A 33 1.92 16.12 -7.26
N PHE A 34 3.08 16.78 -7.04
CA PHE A 34 4.32 16.07 -6.66
C PHE A 34 4.20 15.42 -5.29
N SER A 35 3.63 16.12 -4.30
CA SER A 35 3.43 15.53 -2.97
C SER A 35 2.48 14.34 -3.00
N SER A 36 1.42 14.38 -3.81
CA SER A 36 0.51 13.24 -4.00
C SER A 36 1.23 12.06 -4.66
N PHE A 37 2.07 12.31 -5.67
CA PHE A 37 2.95 11.31 -6.26
C PHE A 37 3.92 10.75 -5.23
N ALA A 38 4.59 11.62 -4.46
CA ALA A 38 5.58 11.22 -3.47
C ALA A 38 4.97 10.31 -2.40
N VAL A 39 3.78 10.62 -1.90
CA VAL A 39 3.10 9.77 -0.92
C VAL A 39 2.71 8.42 -1.52
N ALA A 40 2.21 8.38 -2.76
CA ALA A 40 1.88 7.12 -3.44
C ALA A 40 3.13 6.29 -3.76
N PHE A 41 4.22 6.93 -4.21
CA PHE A 41 5.49 6.26 -4.46
C PHE A 41 6.12 5.74 -3.17
N SER A 42 6.10 6.53 -2.08
CA SER A 42 6.56 6.09 -0.75
C SER A 42 5.75 4.93 -0.21
N TYR A 43 4.46 4.86 -0.52
CA TYR A 43 3.64 3.70 -0.15
C TYR A 43 4.12 2.44 -0.87
N ILE A 44 4.35 2.51 -2.17
CA ILE A 44 4.87 1.39 -2.98
C ILE A 44 6.27 1.01 -2.49
N SER A 45 7.17 1.99 -2.36
CA SER A 45 8.56 1.89 -1.93
C SER A 45 9.26 0.61 -2.39
N PRO A 46 9.80 0.59 -3.62
CA PRO A 46 10.44 -0.62 -4.14
C PRO A 46 11.59 -1.13 -3.26
N SER A 47 12.33 -0.23 -2.59
CA SER A 47 13.37 -0.62 -1.64
C SER A 47 12.80 -1.47 -0.51
N THR A 48 11.71 -1.01 0.13
CA THR A 48 11.05 -1.71 1.23
C THR A 48 10.63 -3.12 0.84
N GLY A 49 9.92 -3.25 -0.28
CA GLY A 49 9.40 -4.54 -0.69
C GLY A 49 10.48 -5.52 -1.14
N ILE A 50 11.52 -5.03 -1.81
CA ILE A 50 12.67 -5.85 -2.20
C ILE A 50 13.41 -6.33 -0.94
N PHE A 51 13.68 -5.46 0.04
CA PHE A 51 14.29 -5.89 1.30
C PHE A 51 13.43 -6.91 2.08
N THR A 52 12.10 -6.86 1.96
CA THR A 52 11.19 -7.77 2.66
C THR A 52 11.19 -9.18 2.06
N LEU A 53 11.09 -9.30 0.73
CA LEU A 53 10.76 -10.56 0.07
C LEU A 53 11.75 -11.00 -1.04
N PHE A 54 12.89 -10.32 -1.19
CA PHE A 54 13.93 -10.71 -2.16
C PHE A 54 14.37 -12.16 -1.99
N ALA A 55 14.67 -12.56 -0.75
CA ALA A 55 15.08 -13.91 -0.42
C ALA A 55 14.05 -14.96 -0.86
N LEU A 56 12.74 -14.66 -0.75
CA LEU A 56 11.68 -15.55 -1.24
C LEU A 56 11.79 -15.77 -2.75
N GLY A 57 11.95 -14.69 -3.52
CA GLY A 57 12.12 -14.78 -4.98
C GLY A 57 13.36 -15.58 -5.35
N LEU A 58 14.50 -15.23 -4.74
CA LEU A 58 15.81 -15.83 -5.00
C LEU A 58 15.83 -17.33 -4.67
N THR A 59 15.32 -17.74 -3.50
CA THR A 59 15.29 -19.13 -3.04
C THR A 59 14.22 -19.99 -3.72
N THR A 60 13.30 -19.35 -4.48
CA THR A 60 12.26 -20.06 -5.22
C THR A 60 12.63 -20.30 -6.68
N LEU A 61 13.32 -19.35 -7.32
CA LEU A 61 13.53 -19.38 -8.78
C LEU A 61 14.92 -18.89 -9.23
N GLY A 62 15.85 -18.64 -8.30
CA GLY A 62 17.15 -18.04 -8.63
C GLY A 62 16.96 -16.64 -9.24
N GLY A 63 17.88 -16.22 -10.12
CA GLY A 63 17.80 -14.92 -10.78
C GLY A 63 16.63 -14.76 -11.75
N VAL A 64 16.07 -15.87 -12.24
CA VAL A 64 14.91 -15.88 -13.15
C VAL A 64 13.70 -15.20 -12.55
N PHE A 65 13.59 -15.11 -11.22
CA PHE A 65 12.44 -14.46 -10.56
C PHE A 65 12.26 -12.99 -10.96
N ILE A 66 13.28 -12.33 -11.50
CA ILE A 66 13.17 -10.94 -11.98
C ILE A 66 12.05 -10.76 -13.02
N TRP A 67 11.75 -11.78 -13.80
CA TRP A 67 10.69 -11.72 -14.81
C TRP A 67 9.28 -11.64 -14.23
N THR A 68 9.13 -11.91 -12.94
CA THR A 68 7.86 -11.64 -12.22
C THR A 68 7.57 -10.15 -12.13
N TRP A 69 8.62 -9.30 -12.13
CA TRP A 69 8.51 -7.85 -11.98
C TRP A 69 7.73 -7.18 -13.12
N PRO A 70 8.11 -7.33 -14.40
CA PRO A 70 7.34 -6.75 -15.51
C PRO A 70 5.93 -7.33 -15.63
N VAL A 71 5.72 -8.60 -15.33
CA VAL A 71 4.39 -9.23 -15.38
C VAL A 71 3.46 -8.59 -14.35
N VAL A 72 3.91 -8.43 -13.11
CA VAL A 72 3.14 -7.79 -12.04
C VAL A 72 2.92 -6.31 -12.31
N ALA A 73 3.96 -5.60 -12.77
CA ALA A 73 3.87 -4.18 -13.09
C ALA A 73 2.82 -3.92 -14.17
N LEU A 74 2.80 -4.72 -15.24
CA LEU A 74 1.80 -4.60 -16.29
C LEU A 74 0.38 -4.85 -15.77
N GLY A 75 0.19 -5.91 -14.99
CA GLY A 75 -1.11 -6.23 -14.39
C GLY A 75 -1.61 -5.12 -13.46
N GLN A 76 -0.75 -4.60 -12.59
CA GLN A 76 -1.11 -3.50 -11.70
C GLN A 76 -1.29 -2.17 -12.41
N PHE A 77 -0.58 -1.93 -13.51
CA PHE A 77 -0.80 -0.75 -14.34
C PHE A 77 -2.21 -0.73 -14.95
N LEU A 78 -2.75 -1.88 -15.37
CA LEU A 78 -4.13 -1.99 -15.83
C LEU A 78 -5.15 -1.70 -14.72
N VAL A 79 -4.88 -2.16 -13.50
CA VAL A 79 -5.69 -1.79 -12.32
C VAL A 79 -5.59 -0.30 -12.04
N ALA A 80 -4.37 0.27 -12.10
CA ALA A 80 -4.11 1.68 -11.88
C ALA A 80 -4.82 2.58 -12.89
N LEU A 81 -4.94 2.17 -14.15
CA LEU A 81 -5.71 2.90 -15.18
C LEU A 81 -7.20 3.03 -14.80
N ASN A 82 -7.82 1.95 -14.30
CA ASN A 82 -9.20 2.01 -13.82
C ASN A 82 -9.33 2.93 -12.61
N PHE A 83 -8.41 2.83 -11.66
CA PHE A 83 -8.42 3.65 -10.44
C PHE A 83 -8.11 5.13 -10.73
N ALA A 84 -7.25 5.41 -11.69
CA ALA A 84 -7.01 6.77 -12.17
C ALA A 84 -8.30 7.41 -12.74
N GLU A 85 -9.09 6.66 -13.50
CA GLU A 85 -10.35 7.17 -14.02
C GLU A 85 -11.36 7.44 -12.91
N VAL A 86 -11.53 6.48 -11.99
CA VAL A 86 -12.47 6.63 -10.88
C VAL A 86 -12.05 7.75 -9.92
N SER A 87 -10.75 7.90 -9.65
CA SER A 87 -10.22 8.99 -8.81
C SER A 87 -10.48 10.37 -9.40
N SER A 88 -10.50 10.48 -10.75
CA SER A 88 -10.83 11.72 -11.43
C SER A 88 -12.31 12.09 -11.31
N HIS A 89 -13.20 11.09 -11.18
CA HIS A 89 -14.63 11.29 -10.97
C HIS A 89 -15.01 11.51 -9.51
N TYR A 90 -14.38 10.79 -8.58
CA TYR A 90 -14.70 10.79 -7.15
C TYR A 90 -13.46 11.14 -6.30
N PRO A 91 -13.08 12.43 -6.23
CA PRO A 91 -11.89 12.89 -5.51
C PRO A 91 -12.17 13.05 -4.00
N VAL A 92 -12.58 11.98 -3.34
CA VAL A 92 -12.92 11.93 -1.92
C VAL A 92 -11.98 11.00 -1.19
N ALA A 93 -11.59 11.34 0.06
CA ALA A 93 -10.68 10.55 0.86
C ALA A 93 -11.25 9.17 1.20
N GLY A 94 -10.41 8.12 1.07
CA GLY A 94 -10.78 6.74 1.35
C GLY A 94 -10.77 5.81 0.13
N SER A 95 -10.30 6.31 -1.03
CA SER A 95 -9.97 5.51 -2.22
C SER A 95 -11.02 4.42 -2.56
N VAL A 96 -10.62 3.16 -2.61
CA VAL A 96 -11.46 2.01 -3.01
C VAL A 96 -12.78 1.94 -2.23
N PHE A 97 -12.77 2.26 -0.92
CA PHE A 97 -13.98 2.31 -0.10
C PHE A 97 -14.98 3.34 -0.63
N GLN A 98 -14.54 4.56 -0.88
CA GLN A 98 -15.42 5.64 -1.36
C GLN A 98 -15.92 5.34 -2.78
N TRP A 99 -15.06 4.85 -3.67
CA TRP A 99 -15.48 4.51 -5.02
C TRP A 99 -16.54 3.41 -5.04
N THR A 100 -16.39 2.39 -4.20
CA THR A 100 -17.42 1.34 -4.08
C THR A 100 -18.71 1.86 -3.45
N LYS A 101 -18.64 2.87 -2.59
CA LYS A 101 -19.81 3.54 -2.00
C LYS A 101 -20.64 4.25 -3.06
N TYR A 102 -20.01 4.98 -3.99
CA TYR A 102 -20.71 5.70 -5.06
C TYR A 102 -21.18 4.80 -6.21
N LEU A 103 -20.47 3.70 -6.45
CA LEU A 103 -20.73 2.84 -7.61
C LEU A 103 -21.51 1.55 -7.27
N SER A 104 -21.76 1.25 -5.97
CA SER A 104 -22.42 0.00 -5.57
C SER A 104 -23.42 0.17 -4.41
N SER A 105 -23.83 -0.94 -3.82
CA SER A 105 -24.71 -0.96 -2.65
C SER A 105 -23.92 -0.71 -1.36
N ARG A 106 -24.62 -0.22 -0.34
CA ARG A 106 -24.12 0.03 1.01
C ARG A 106 -23.38 -1.17 1.63
N SER A 107 -23.98 -2.36 1.55
CA SER A 107 -23.39 -3.58 2.10
C SER A 107 -22.09 -3.93 1.39
N TYR A 108 -22.06 -3.87 0.06
CA TYR A 108 -20.88 -4.16 -0.73
C TYR A 108 -19.73 -3.21 -0.40
N SER A 109 -20.01 -1.91 -0.37
CA SER A 109 -19.04 -0.88 0.00
C SER A 109 -18.50 -1.10 1.41
N TRP A 110 -19.37 -1.44 2.35
CA TRP A 110 -18.97 -1.69 3.74
C TRP A 110 -17.99 -2.87 3.84
N PHE A 111 -18.31 -4.01 3.23
CA PHE A 111 -17.42 -5.18 3.27
C PHE A 111 -16.10 -4.92 2.54
N THR A 112 -16.14 -4.24 1.39
CA THR A 112 -14.92 -3.85 0.67
C THR A 112 -14.06 -2.92 1.52
N GLY A 113 -14.64 -1.91 2.14
CA GLY A 113 -13.95 -0.97 3.03
C GLY A 113 -13.37 -1.65 4.27
N TRP A 114 -14.11 -2.60 4.87
CA TRP A 114 -13.64 -3.38 6.01
C TRP A 114 -12.41 -4.21 5.67
N ILE A 115 -12.45 -4.97 4.56
CA ILE A 115 -11.31 -5.76 4.08
C ILE A 115 -10.13 -4.85 3.76
N TYR A 116 -10.37 -3.73 3.09
CA TYR A 116 -9.33 -2.78 2.71
C TYR A 116 -8.69 -2.09 3.93
N LEU A 117 -9.46 -1.76 4.95
CA LEU A 117 -8.95 -1.21 6.20
C LEU A 117 -7.99 -2.18 6.91
N PHE A 118 -8.39 -3.42 7.06
CA PHE A 118 -7.53 -4.43 7.70
C PHE A 118 -6.33 -4.81 6.82
N ALA A 119 -6.47 -4.77 5.51
CA ALA A 119 -5.34 -4.87 4.59
C ALA A 119 -4.30 -3.77 4.84
N GLY A 120 -4.74 -2.51 4.98
CA GLY A 120 -3.88 -1.39 5.33
C GLY A 120 -3.20 -1.56 6.69
N ILE A 121 -3.94 -1.99 7.73
CA ILE A 121 -3.40 -2.25 9.07
C ILE A 121 -2.31 -3.33 9.02
N LEU A 122 -2.57 -4.45 8.33
CA LEU A 122 -1.56 -5.51 8.17
C LEU A 122 -0.36 -5.06 7.33
N THR A 123 -0.56 -4.17 6.36
CA THR A 123 0.54 -3.57 5.60
C THR A 123 1.42 -2.69 6.49
N VAL A 124 0.83 -1.86 7.37
CA VAL A 124 1.59 -1.11 8.39
C VAL A 124 2.44 -2.07 9.22
N THR A 125 1.85 -3.16 9.73
CA THR A 125 2.58 -4.17 10.52
C THR A 125 3.72 -4.79 9.73
N ALA A 126 3.48 -5.20 8.47
CA ALA A 126 4.49 -5.84 7.61
C ALA A 126 5.69 -4.92 7.38
N VAL A 127 5.43 -3.64 7.08
CA VAL A 127 6.48 -2.70 6.72
C VAL A 127 7.28 -2.21 7.94
N VAL A 128 6.64 -1.98 9.10
CA VAL A 128 7.40 -1.70 10.32
C VAL A 128 8.24 -2.90 10.76
N ALA A 129 7.79 -4.13 10.47
CA ALA A 129 8.56 -5.35 10.70
C ALA A 129 9.72 -5.54 9.69
N THR A 130 9.73 -4.81 8.59
CA THR A 130 10.82 -4.82 7.60
C THR A 130 11.98 -3.92 8.02
N LEU A 131 11.72 -2.81 8.71
CA LEU A 131 12.76 -1.85 9.08
C LEU A 131 13.96 -2.48 9.80
N PRO A 132 13.78 -3.41 10.75
CA PRO A 132 14.90 -4.10 11.41
C PRO A 132 15.87 -4.78 10.46
N LEU A 133 15.39 -5.29 9.31
CA LEU A 133 16.21 -6.01 8.32
C LEU A 133 17.29 -5.12 7.66
N ALA A 134 17.13 -3.80 7.69
CA ALA A 134 18.12 -2.84 7.20
C ALA A 134 18.76 -2.06 8.36
N LEU A 135 17.97 -1.69 9.37
CA LEU A 135 18.45 -0.83 10.45
C LEU A 135 19.41 -1.56 11.40
N ILE A 136 19.14 -2.82 11.76
CA ILE A 136 20.00 -3.55 12.71
C ILE A 136 21.38 -3.81 12.10
N PRO A 137 21.54 -4.30 10.85
CA PRO A 137 22.87 -4.37 10.20
C PRO A 137 23.57 -3.01 10.15
N ALA A 138 22.85 -1.93 9.87
CA ALA A 138 23.43 -0.59 9.89
C ALA A 138 23.93 -0.17 11.28
N LEU A 139 23.18 -0.45 12.34
CA LEU A 139 23.60 -0.14 13.73
C LEU A 139 24.79 -1.00 14.17
N ASN A 140 24.82 -2.27 13.78
CA ASN A 140 25.97 -3.14 14.04
C ASN A 140 27.23 -2.58 13.36
N GLY A 141 27.13 -2.05 12.13
CA GLY A 141 28.22 -1.37 11.46
C GLY A 141 28.70 -0.09 12.16
N LEU A 142 27.91 0.48 13.08
CA LEU A 142 28.29 1.59 13.96
C LEU A 142 28.86 1.14 15.32
N GLY A 143 29.04 -0.16 15.54
CA GLY A 143 29.60 -0.74 16.76
C GLY A 143 28.56 -1.12 17.83
N TRP A 144 27.29 -1.27 17.44
CA TRP A 144 26.22 -1.77 18.32
C TRP A 144 26.07 -3.28 18.15
N ASP A 145 27.18 -4.03 18.22
CA ASP A 145 27.29 -5.45 17.89
C ASP A 145 26.42 -6.40 18.76
N SER A 146 25.78 -5.89 19.80
CA SER A 146 24.86 -6.64 20.65
C SER A 146 23.46 -6.84 20.03
N LEU A 147 23.17 -6.18 18.90
CA LEU A 147 21.88 -6.28 18.24
C LEU A 147 21.90 -7.45 17.24
N ASP A 148 21.15 -8.51 17.58
CA ASP A 148 21.00 -9.66 16.68
C ASP A 148 19.77 -9.49 15.78
N SER A 149 20.00 -9.31 14.49
CA SER A 149 18.95 -9.22 13.47
C SER A 149 18.18 -10.54 13.26
N GLY A 150 18.72 -11.65 13.72
CA GLY A 150 18.04 -12.95 13.72
C GLY A 150 17.16 -13.17 14.95
N SER A 151 17.33 -12.36 16.01
CA SER A 151 16.55 -12.45 17.23
C SER A 151 15.15 -11.88 17.04
N LEU A 152 14.13 -12.69 17.27
CA LEU A 152 12.73 -12.24 17.16
C LEU A 152 12.46 -11.07 18.10
N GLY A 153 12.93 -11.11 19.35
CA GLY A 153 12.68 -10.05 20.33
C GLY A 153 13.27 -8.70 19.95
N THR A 154 14.47 -8.66 19.36
CA THR A 154 15.10 -7.40 18.91
C THR A 154 14.33 -6.81 17.73
N ASN A 155 13.96 -7.62 16.75
CA ASN A 155 13.17 -7.16 15.60
C ASN A 155 11.81 -6.61 16.02
N GLU A 156 11.13 -7.26 16.97
CA GLU A 156 9.84 -6.82 17.50
C GLU A 156 9.95 -5.47 18.21
N VAL A 157 10.95 -5.28 19.05
CA VAL A 157 11.16 -4.02 19.79
C VAL A 157 11.44 -2.87 18.82
N VAL A 158 12.33 -3.05 17.85
CA VAL A 158 12.62 -2.03 16.84
C VAL A 158 11.37 -1.70 16.01
N ALA A 159 10.58 -2.70 15.60
CA ALA A 159 9.35 -2.50 14.87
C ALA A 159 8.30 -1.73 15.72
N LEU A 160 8.12 -2.06 16.98
CA LEU A 160 7.17 -1.39 17.88
C LEU A 160 7.60 0.06 18.20
N ILE A 161 8.90 0.31 18.38
CA ILE A 161 9.43 1.67 18.51
C ILE A 161 9.14 2.47 17.23
N THR A 162 9.40 1.88 16.08
CA THR A 162 9.09 2.50 14.77
C THR A 162 7.61 2.83 14.65
N LEU A 163 6.74 1.89 15.01
CA LEU A 163 5.29 2.09 15.01
C LEU A 163 4.88 3.26 15.91
N ALA A 164 5.46 3.36 17.11
CA ALA A 164 5.20 4.47 18.03
C ALA A 164 5.65 5.82 17.42
N VAL A 165 6.85 5.88 16.84
CA VAL A 165 7.40 7.10 16.25
C VAL A 165 6.56 7.57 15.05
N ILE A 166 6.22 6.68 14.11
CA ILE A 166 5.39 7.05 12.95
C ILE A 166 3.97 7.46 13.38
N THR A 167 3.45 6.89 14.48
CA THR A 167 2.16 7.30 15.05
C THR A 167 2.21 8.75 15.53
N VAL A 168 3.23 9.09 16.31
CA VAL A 168 3.45 10.45 16.80
C VAL A 168 3.59 11.42 15.64
N LEU A 169 4.39 11.10 14.62
CA LEU A 169 4.56 11.96 13.44
C LEU A 169 3.25 12.16 12.67
N ASN A 170 2.43 11.12 12.53
CA ASN A 170 1.11 11.26 11.90
C ASN A 170 0.13 12.11 12.72
N ILE A 171 0.24 12.11 14.04
CA ILE A 171 -0.56 12.98 14.93
C ILE A 171 -0.20 14.45 14.73
N TYR A 172 1.09 14.79 14.54
CA TYR A 172 1.53 16.17 14.27
C TYR A 172 1.06 16.73 12.92
N GLY A 173 0.52 15.91 12.04
CA GLY A 173 -0.26 16.34 10.90
C GLY A 173 0.41 16.16 9.54
N VAL A 174 -0.43 16.32 8.52
CA VAL A 174 -0.12 16.01 7.12
C VAL A 174 1.05 16.81 6.54
N ARG A 175 1.25 18.05 6.99
CA ARG A 175 2.33 18.90 6.46
C ARG A 175 3.71 18.33 6.76
N LEU A 176 3.92 17.85 8.00
CA LEU A 176 5.18 17.22 8.40
C LEU A 176 5.40 15.91 7.62
N VAL A 177 4.37 15.07 7.56
CA VAL A 177 4.39 13.82 6.78
C VAL A 177 4.71 14.11 5.31
N ALA A 178 4.11 15.13 4.70
CA ALA A 178 4.36 15.50 3.31
C ALA A 178 5.81 15.98 3.06
N ILE A 179 6.39 16.75 3.99
CA ILE A 179 7.79 17.19 3.88
C ILE A 179 8.73 15.98 3.94
N ILE A 180 8.51 15.10 4.92
CA ILE A 180 9.31 13.88 5.08
C ILE A 180 9.19 13.00 3.84
N ASN A 181 7.96 12.79 3.33
CA ASN A 181 7.73 11.98 2.14
C ASN A 181 8.36 12.58 0.88
N ASN A 182 8.22 13.89 0.64
CA ASN A 182 8.81 14.54 -0.52
C ASN A 182 10.35 14.42 -0.53
N THR A 183 10.97 14.61 0.62
CA THR A 183 12.42 14.48 0.77
C THR A 183 12.83 13.02 0.67
N GLY A 184 12.14 12.12 1.37
CA GLY A 184 12.45 10.69 1.39
C GLY A 184 12.34 10.04 0.02
N VAL A 185 11.32 10.39 -0.78
CA VAL A 185 11.17 9.89 -2.15
C VAL A 185 12.33 10.30 -3.05
N LEU A 186 12.79 11.55 -2.95
CA LEU A 186 13.94 11.98 -3.73
C LEU A 186 15.19 11.17 -3.36
N PHE A 187 15.42 10.96 -2.08
CA PHE A 187 16.55 10.14 -1.61
C PHE A 187 16.37 8.67 -2.00
N GLU A 188 15.16 8.12 -1.94
CA GLU A 188 14.89 6.74 -2.35
C GLU A 188 15.15 6.57 -3.84
N ILE A 189 14.57 7.42 -4.70
CA ILE A 189 14.74 7.33 -6.15
C ILE A 189 16.21 7.47 -6.54
N LEU A 190 16.87 8.54 -6.06
CA LEU A 190 18.28 8.80 -6.38
C LEU A 190 19.18 7.72 -5.77
N GLY A 191 18.95 7.36 -4.50
CA GLY A 191 19.74 6.35 -3.79
C GLY A 191 19.64 4.99 -4.46
N MET A 192 18.45 4.53 -4.79
CA MET A 192 18.26 3.24 -5.48
C MET A 192 18.85 3.24 -6.89
N PHE A 193 18.59 4.29 -7.67
CA PHE A 193 19.02 4.35 -9.07
C PHE A 193 20.54 4.45 -9.18
N VAL A 194 21.16 5.39 -8.45
CA VAL A 194 22.62 5.58 -8.45
C VAL A 194 23.31 4.31 -7.91
N PHE A 195 22.78 3.76 -6.81
CA PHE A 195 23.36 2.57 -6.22
C PHE A 195 23.26 1.34 -7.14
N ALA A 196 22.15 1.17 -7.84
CA ALA A 196 22.01 0.11 -8.84
C ALA A 196 23.04 0.24 -9.96
N ILE A 197 23.32 1.46 -10.43
CA ILE A 197 24.38 1.71 -11.42
C ILE A 197 25.75 1.34 -10.85
N VAL A 198 26.04 1.72 -9.60
CA VAL A 198 27.29 1.36 -8.93
C VAL A 198 27.43 -0.16 -8.83
N LEU A 199 26.39 -0.88 -8.43
CA LEU A 199 26.39 -2.33 -8.37
C LEU A 199 26.66 -2.95 -9.75
N MET A 200 25.98 -2.49 -10.79
CA MET A 200 26.14 -3.01 -12.15
C MET A 200 27.50 -2.69 -12.76
N ALA A 201 28.09 -1.54 -12.44
CA ALA A 201 29.34 -1.09 -13.03
C ALA A 201 30.59 -1.66 -12.31
N PHE A 202 30.55 -1.76 -10.98
CA PHE A 202 31.74 -2.07 -10.17
C PHE A 202 31.66 -3.40 -9.41
N HIS A 203 30.45 -3.95 -9.20
CA HIS A 203 30.21 -5.18 -8.44
C HIS A 203 29.42 -6.22 -9.23
N ASN A 204 29.62 -6.26 -10.54
CA ASN A 204 28.93 -7.19 -11.43
C ASN A 204 29.63 -8.56 -11.41
N HIS A 205 29.26 -9.41 -10.44
CA HIS A 205 29.82 -10.76 -10.31
C HIS A 205 29.09 -11.80 -11.16
N GLN A 206 27.78 -11.63 -11.36
CA GLN A 206 26.94 -12.61 -12.07
C GLN A 206 26.81 -12.32 -13.57
N GLY A 207 27.12 -11.10 -14.03
CA GLY A 207 26.78 -10.66 -15.38
C GLY A 207 25.25 -10.53 -15.59
N PHE A 208 24.86 -9.96 -16.73
CA PHE A 208 23.43 -9.82 -17.05
C PHE A 208 22.73 -11.15 -17.37
N HIS A 209 23.48 -12.24 -17.59
CA HIS A 209 22.90 -13.58 -17.74
C HIS A 209 22.25 -14.10 -16.43
N VAL A 210 22.45 -13.44 -15.31
CA VAL A 210 21.75 -13.74 -14.05
C VAL A 210 20.23 -13.82 -14.23
N VAL A 211 19.65 -13.06 -15.15
CA VAL A 211 18.20 -13.06 -15.43
C VAL A 211 17.67 -14.36 -16.03
N THR A 212 18.57 -15.24 -16.48
CA THR A 212 18.27 -16.60 -16.98
C THR A 212 18.79 -17.70 -16.06
N ASN A 213 19.53 -17.33 -15.00
CA ASN A 213 20.10 -18.28 -14.06
C ASN A 213 19.06 -18.71 -13.01
N SER A 214 18.55 -19.92 -13.13
CA SER A 214 17.59 -20.50 -12.18
C SER A 214 18.23 -21.04 -10.89
N ALA A 215 19.55 -20.96 -10.74
CA ALA A 215 20.29 -21.54 -9.61
C ALA A 215 20.00 -23.05 -9.37
N GLY A 216 19.65 -23.77 -10.43
CA GLY A 216 19.28 -25.20 -10.36
C GLY A 216 17.82 -25.48 -10.03
N PHE A 217 16.98 -24.44 -9.77
CA PHE A 217 15.56 -24.64 -9.55
C PHE A 217 14.81 -24.98 -10.83
N HIS A 218 13.76 -25.78 -10.68
CA HIS A 218 12.85 -26.07 -11.79
C HIS A 218 12.03 -24.83 -12.13
N VAL A 219 12.19 -24.34 -13.36
CA VAL A 219 11.44 -23.20 -13.89
C VAL A 219 10.11 -23.70 -14.45
N GLY A 220 9.05 -23.55 -13.66
CA GLY A 220 7.70 -23.95 -14.05
C GLY A 220 6.64 -22.94 -13.58
N PRO A 221 5.38 -23.11 -14.02
CA PRO A 221 4.30 -22.18 -13.63
C PRO A 221 4.14 -22.04 -12.11
N SER A 222 4.26 -23.13 -11.36
CA SER A 222 4.09 -23.11 -9.90
C SER A 222 5.19 -22.33 -9.19
N SER A 223 6.47 -22.55 -9.56
CA SER A 223 7.59 -21.81 -8.98
C SER A 223 7.59 -20.34 -9.41
N PHE A 224 7.23 -20.04 -10.66
CA PHE A 224 7.09 -18.67 -11.14
C PHE A 224 6.00 -17.90 -10.36
N LEU A 225 4.81 -18.50 -10.21
CA LEU A 225 3.72 -17.93 -9.45
C LEU A 225 4.03 -17.76 -7.95
N ALA A 226 4.85 -18.66 -7.37
CA ALA A 226 5.32 -18.50 -5.99
C ALA A 226 6.34 -17.36 -5.86
N ALA A 227 7.29 -17.25 -6.78
CA ALA A 227 8.29 -16.18 -6.81
C ALA A 227 7.63 -14.80 -7.04
N MET A 228 6.46 -14.73 -7.70
CA MET A 228 5.70 -13.49 -7.91
C MET A 228 5.33 -12.78 -6.60
N PHE A 229 5.24 -13.46 -5.47
CA PHE A 229 4.84 -12.83 -4.20
C PHE A 229 5.72 -11.63 -3.83
N MET A 230 7.01 -11.65 -4.17
CA MET A 230 7.89 -10.50 -3.99
C MET A 230 7.39 -9.29 -4.80
N SER A 231 7.20 -9.45 -6.10
CA SER A 231 6.75 -8.37 -6.98
C SER A 231 5.32 -7.92 -6.66
N LEU A 232 4.44 -8.87 -6.28
CA LEU A 232 3.06 -8.57 -5.87
C LEU A 232 3.02 -7.73 -4.59
N PHE A 233 3.94 -7.98 -3.63
CA PHE A 233 4.04 -7.20 -2.40
C PHE A 233 4.56 -5.79 -2.66
N VAL A 234 5.41 -5.59 -3.64
CA VAL A 234 5.96 -4.26 -3.93
C VAL A 234 4.95 -3.39 -4.67
N ILE A 235 4.38 -3.88 -5.79
CA ILE A 235 3.64 -3.04 -6.72
C ILE A 235 2.15 -2.98 -6.36
N TYR A 236 1.82 -2.29 -5.26
CA TYR A 236 0.46 -1.89 -4.88
C TYR A 236 0.50 -0.63 -4.00
N GLY A 237 -0.65 -0.06 -3.66
CA GLY A 237 -0.75 1.14 -2.83
C GLY A 237 -0.74 2.45 -3.60
N PHE A 238 -0.68 2.41 -4.94
CA PHE A 238 -0.72 3.58 -5.81
C PHE A 238 -2.03 4.41 -5.68
N ASP A 239 -3.10 3.80 -5.21
CA ASP A 239 -4.39 4.44 -4.94
C ASP A 239 -4.34 5.40 -3.72
N THR A 240 -3.26 5.35 -2.94
CA THR A 240 -3.00 6.26 -1.81
C THR A 240 -3.02 7.74 -2.24
N ALA A 241 -2.63 8.05 -3.49
CA ALA A 241 -2.80 9.39 -4.04
C ALA A 241 -4.27 9.88 -3.96
N SER A 242 -5.23 8.98 -4.07
CA SER A 242 -6.66 9.29 -3.97
C SER A 242 -7.16 9.26 -2.52
N THR A 243 -6.53 8.47 -1.66
CA THR A 243 -6.84 8.46 -0.23
C THR A 243 -6.59 9.83 0.42
N LEU A 244 -5.66 10.61 -0.13
CA LEU A 244 -5.30 11.96 0.30
C LEU A 244 -5.95 13.07 -0.57
N ALA A 245 -6.99 12.75 -1.35
CA ALA A 245 -7.61 13.69 -2.28
C ALA A 245 -8.14 14.97 -1.60
N GLU A 246 -8.70 14.87 -0.38
CA GLU A 246 -9.21 16.03 0.38
C GLU A 246 -8.10 16.97 0.87
N GLU A 247 -6.85 16.50 0.92
CA GLU A 247 -5.67 17.28 1.29
C GLU A 247 -4.90 17.77 0.05
N THR A 248 -5.30 17.34 -1.15
CA THR A 248 -4.65 17.64 -2.44
C THR A 248 -5.35 18.80 -3.15
N ARG A 249 -4.57 19.66 -3.81
CA ARG A 249 -5.08 20.73 -4.67
C ARG A 249 -5.38 20.18 -6.06
N ASP A 250 -6.50 20.59 -6.67
CA ASP A 250 -7.01 20.07 -7.96
C ASP A 250 -6.95 18.52 -8.02
N PRO A 251 -7.62 17.83 -7.08
CA PRO A 251 -7.45 16.37 -6.94
C PRO A 251 -7.96 15.60 -8.15
N ARG A 252 -8.92 16.12 -8.91
CA ARG A 252 -9.42 15.49 -10.14
C ARG A 252 -8.35 15.30 -11.21
N ARG A 253 -7.32 16.15 -11.23
CA ARG A 253 -6.17 16.06 -12.16
C ARG A 253 -4.93 15.52 -11.50
N ALA A 254 -4.69 15.84 -10.23
CA ALA A 254 -3.49 15.44 -9.51
C ALA A 254 -3.48 13.94 -9.18
N ALA A 255 -4.60 13.41 -8.65
CA ALA A 255 -4.68 12.03 -8.21
C ALA A 255 -4.48 11.01 -9.36
N PRO A 256 -5.13 11.12 -10.54
CA PRO A 256 -4.88 10.19 -11.64
C PRO A 256 -3.42 10.16 -12.09
N LYS A 257 -2.78 11.32 -12.19
CA LYS A 257 -1.36 11.42 -12.56
C LYS A 257 -0.46 10.77 -11.52
N ALA A 258 -0.71 11.04 -10.25
CA ALA A 258 0.06 10.47 -9.15
C ALA A 258 -0.08 8.95 -9.09
N VAL A 259 -1.29 8.40 -9.28
CA VAL A 259 -1.56 6.95 -9.38
C VAL A 259 -0.73 6.31 -10.49
N LEU A 260 -0.76 6.86 -11.71
CA LEU A 260 -0.07 6.24 -12.85
C LEU A 260 1.45 6.40 -12.76
N PHE A 261 1.94 7.60 -12.40
CA PHE A 261 3.37 7.85 -12.30
C PHE A 261 4.03 7.08 -11.15
N SER A 262 3.32 6.81 -10.06
CA SER A 262 3.88 5.99 -8.97
C SER A 262 4.10 4.54 -9.40
N VAL A 263 3.19 3.95 -10.19
CA VAL A 263 3.38 2.59 -10.73
C VAL A 263 4.52 2.55 -11.75
N ILE A 264 4.56 3.52 -12.68
CA ILE A 264 5.63 3.60 -13.69
C ILE A 264 6.99 3.84 -13.02
N GLY A 265 7.05 4.77 -12.07
CA GLY A 265 8.27 5.04 -11.30
C GLY A 265 8.76 3.82 -10.53
N ALA A 266 7.86 3.13 -9.84
CA ALA A 266 8.18 1.91 -9.13
C ALA A 266 8.70 0.81 -10.08
N PHE A 267 8.05 0.63 -11.23
CA PHE A 267 8.48 -0.33 -12.24
C PHE A 267 9.91 -0.07 -12.71
N ILE A 268 10.22 1.18 -13.08
CA ILE A 268 11.53 1.54 -13.64
C ILE A 268 12.59 1.50 -12.54
N ILE A 269 12.41 2.25 -11.45
CA ILE A 269 13.41 2.41 -10.39
C ILE A 269 13.63 1.10 -9.66
N GLY A 270 12.54 0.43 -9.28
CA GLY A 270 12.60 -0.85 -8.59
C GLY A 270 13.17 -1.97 -9.46
N GLY A 271 12.83 -2.00 -10.76
CA GLY A 271 13.37 -2.99 -11.71
C GLY A 271 14.89 -2.83 -11.92
N VAL A 272 15.36 -1.59 -12.08
CA VAL A 272 16.81 -1.29 -12.20
C VAL A 272 17.55 -1.67 -10.90
N PHE A 273 16.98 -1.34 -9.74
CA PHE A 273 17.57 -1.71 -8.46
C PHE A 273 17.59 -3.23 -8.25
N LEU A 274 16.50 -3.92 -8.55
CA LEU A 274 16.41 -5.38 -8.45
C LEU A 274 17.47 -6.06 -9.34
N LEU A 275 17.65 -5.57 -10.56
CA LEU A 275 18.70 -6.06 -11.47
C LEU A 275 20.08 -5.78 -10.89
N GLY A 276 20.33 -4.58 -10.36
CA GLY A 276 21.60 -4.22 -9.72
C GLY A 276 21.95 -5.15 -8.57
N VAL A 277 20.98 -5.44 -7.70
CA VAL A 277 21.18 -6.38 -6.57
C VAL A 277 21.47 -7.80 -7.08
N LEU A 278 20.76 -8.26 -8.12
CA LEU A 278 20.98 -9.60 -8.68
C LEU A 278 22.35 -9.78 -9.32
N VAL A 279 22.83 -8.81 -10.10
CA VAL A 279 24.15 -8.91 -10.72
C VAL A 279 25.29 -8.83 -9.70
N ALA A 280 25.04 -8.21 -8.56
CA ALA A 280 25.99 -8.04 -7.47
C ALA A 280 26.10 -9.24 -6.52
N ILE A 281 25.34 -10.31 -6.72
CA ILE A 281 25.44 -11.52 -5.90
C ILE A 281 26.84 -12.16 -6.12
N PRO A 282 27.70 -12.24 -5.07
CA PRO A 282 29.06 -12.76 -5.25
C PRO A 282 29.07 -14.24 -5.67
N ASN A 283 28.24 -15.05 -5.04
CA ASN A 283 28.08 -16.47 -5.36
C ASN A 283 26.61 -16.87 -5.27
N MET A 284 26.04 -17.31 -6.39
CA MET A 284 24.63 -17.65 -6.48
C MET A 284 24.24 -18.83 -5.58
N HIS A 285 25.07 -19.88 -5.51
CA HIS A 285 24.78 -21.03 -4.67
C HIS A 285 24.75 -20.67 -3.19
N THR A 286 25.74 -19.91 -2.72
CA THR A 286 25.77 -19.44 -1.32
C THR A 286 24.61 -18.51 -1.02
N ALA A 287 24.25 -17.62 -1.93
CA ALA A 287 23.14 -16.69 -1.75
C ALA A 287 21.78 -17.40 -1.64
N VAL A 288 21.57 -18.43 -2.43
CA VAL A 288 20.34 -19.23 -2.39
C VAL A 288 20.28 -20.09 -1.13
N THR A 289 21.37 -20.79 -0.76
CA THR A 289 21.40 -21.65 0.43
C THR A 289 21.34 -20.86 1.73
N GLY A 290 21.95 -19.67 1.75
CA GLY A 290 21.94 -18.75 2.88
C GLY A 290 20.72 -17.82 2.92
N ALA A 291 19.80 -17.92 1.97
CA ALA A 291 18.64 -17.05 1.83
C ALA A 291 19.00 -15.56 1.93
N PHE A 292 20.03 -15.13 1.16
CA PHE A 292 20.55 -13.77 1.20
C PHE A 292 19.45 -12.76 0.91
N ASN A 293 19.41 -11.72 1.72
CA ASN A 293 18.63 -10.52 1.49
C ASN A 293 19.52 -9.42 0.89
N PRO A 294 18.97 -8.28 0.45
CA PRO A 294 19.77 -7.21 -0.12
C PRO A 294 20.83 -6.63 0.85
N ALA A 295 20.57 -6.58 2.16
CA ALA A 295 21.57 -6.11 3.13
C ALA A 295 22.82 -6.99 3.12
N THR A 296 22.66 -8.31 3.17
CA THR A 296 23.78 -9.28 3.11
C THR A 296 24.59 -9.13 1.81
N ILE A 297 23.90 -8.87 0.67
CA ILE A 297 24.59 -8.66 -0.62
C ILE A 297 25.38 -7.35 -0.59
N ILE A 298 24.84 -6.29 0.01
CA ILE A 298 25.52 -5.01 0.16
C ILE A 298 26.76 -5.16 1.04
N GLU A 299 26.64 -5.79 2.21
CA GLU A 299 27.75 -6.05 3.13
C GLU A 299 28.86 -6.90 2.49
N ALA A 300 28.50 -7.84 1.64
CA ALA A 300 29.48 -8.69 0.93
C ALA A 300 30.25 -7.94 -0.18
N ASN A 301 29.75 -6.82 -0.68
CA ASN A 301 30.33 -6.09 -1.81
C ASN A 301 31.07 -4.82 -1.42
N PHE A 302 30.77 -4.22 -0.26
CA PHE A 302 31.30 -2.92 0.13
C PHE A 302 32.04 -2.98 1.46
N SER A 303 32.87 -1.97 1.71
CA SER A 303 33.45 -1.78 3.04
C SER A 303 32.36 -1.59 4.09
N SER A 304 32.63 -1.99 5.33
CA SER A 304 31.69 -1.86 6.44
C SER A 304 31.12 -0.44 6.55
N SER A 305 31.98 0.60 6.45
CA SER A 305 31.52 1.99 6.56
C SER A 305 30.56 2.38 5.43
N PHE A 306 30.82 1.98 4.19
CA PHE A 306 29.94 2.30 3.08
C PHE A 306 28.62 1.53 3.18
N ALA A 307 28.68 0.24 3.48
CA ALA A 307 27.50 -0.59 3.68
C ALA A 307 26.60 -0.01 4.78
N THR A 308 27.19 0.40 5.92
CA THR A 308 26.48 1.04 7.02
C THR A 308 25.76 2.32 6.58
N ILE A 309 26.44 3.23 5.88
CA ILE A 309 25.83 4.49 5.41
C ILE A 309 24.68 4.19 4.45
N TYR A 310 24.87 3.26 3.52
CA TYR A 310 23.83 2.92 2.56
C TYR A 310 22.61 2.25 3.24
N LEU A 311 22.83 1.34 4.18
CA LEU A 311 21.76 0.70 4.94
C LEU A 311 21.00 1.70 5.83
N LEU A 312 21.65 2.76 6.32
CA LEU A 312 20.95 3.88 6.99
C LEU A 312 20.05 4.64 6.01
N VAL A 313 20.50 4.89 4.78
CA VAL A 313 19.66 5.52 3.72
C VAL A 313 18.47 4.63 3.39
N VAL A 314 18.68 3.32 3.25
CA VAL A 314 17.58 2.35 3.03
C VAL A 314 16.62 2.33 4.22
N SER A 315 17.14 2.32 5.45
CA SER A 315 16.31 2.38 6.66
C SER A 315 15.45 3.63 6.71
N ALA A 316 15.99 4.78 6.29
CA ALA A 316 15.21 6.01 6.15
C ALA A 316 14.12 5.88 5.09
N ALA A 317 14.38 5.24 3.94
CA ALA A 317 13.37 4.99 2.91
C ALA A 317 12.24 4.08 3.42
N ILE A 318 12.59 2.98 4.12
CA ILE A 318 11.60 2.08 4.75
C ILE A 318 10.78 2.83 5.80
N PHE A 319 11.40 3.69 6.59
CA PHE A 319 10.70 4.53 7.58
C PHE A 319 9.68 5.47 6.91
N VAL A 320 10.05 6.11 5.80
CA VAL A 320 9.15 6.97 5.01
C VAL A 320 8.00 6.17 4.43
N CYS A 321 8.25 4.94 3.96
CA CYS A 321 7.22 4.00 3.52
C CYS A 321 6.23 3.69 4.67
N CYS A 322 6.72 3.34 5.87
CA CYS A 322 5.89 3.11 7.06
C CYS A 322 4.99 4.32 7.35
N LEU A 323 5.56 5.52 7.28
CA LEU A 323 4.84 6.77 7.55
C LEU A 323 3.70 6.99 6.53
N SER A 324 3.95 6.74 5.24
CA SER A 324 2.98 6.90 4.15
C SER A 324 1.83 5.89 4.27
N ILE A 325 2.15 4.62 4.52
CA ILE A 325 1.16 3.55 4.65
C ILE A 325 0.26 3.81 5.84
N MET A 326 0.84 4.22 6.97
CA MET A 326 0.06 4.58 8.14
C MET A 326 -0.84 5.79 7.89
N ALA A 327 -0.33 6.83 7.21
CA ALA A 327 -1.12 7.99 6.83
C ALA A 327 -2.35 7.63 5.99
N ALA A 328 -2.18 6.77 4.98
CA ALA A 328 -3.28 6.29 4.13
C ALA A 328 -4.31 5.47 4.92
N THR A 329 -3.84 4.57 5.78
CA THR A 329 -4.71 3.72 6.61
C THR A 329 -5.53 4.55 7.61
N ILE A 330 -4.93 5.60 8.20
CA ILE A 330 -5.62 6.55 9.07
C ILE A 330 -6.74 7.27 8.30
N ARG A 331 -6.50 7.76 7.07
CA ARG A 331 -7.51 8.47 6.27
C ARG A 331 -8.66 7.54 5.87
N LEU A 332 -8.36 6.29 5.54
CA LEU A 332 -9.39 5.29 5.27
C LEU A 332 -10.25 5.02 6.51
N CYS A 333 -9.63 4.78 7.67
CA CYS A 333 -10.31 4.57 8.93
C CYS A 333 -11.16 5.79 9.33
N PHE A 334 -10.62 7.01 9.17
CA PHE A 334 -11.34 8.26 9.38
C PHE A 334 -12.54 8.38 8.45
N GLY A 335 -12.38 8.14 7.14
CA GLY A 335 -13.46 8.19 6.16
C GLY A 335 -14.61 7.25 6.50
N MET A 336 -14.29 5.99 6.85
CA MET A 336 -15.30 5.02 7.29
C MET A 336 -15.97 5.43 8.62
N SER A 337 -15.23 6.05 9.54
CA SER A 337 -15.75 6.53 10.82
C SER A 337 -16.65 7.74 10.65
N ARG A 338 -16.29 8.67 9.77
CA ARG A 338 -17.11 9.84 9.41
C ARG A 338 -18.47 9.41 8.85
N ASP A 339 -18.49 8.34 8.09
CA ASP A 339 -19.71 7.71 7.57
C ASP A 339 -20.43 6.83 8.62
N ASN A 340 -20.04 6.86 9.90
CA ASN A 340 -20.60 6.07 11.00
C ASN A 340 -20.57 4.53 10.77
N GLN A 341 -19.59 4.02 10.03
CA GLN A 341 -19.52 2.61 9.61
C GLN A 341 -18.70 1.72 10.53
N LEU A 342 -17.88 2.29 11.42
CA LEU A 342 -17.00 1.54 12.31
C LEU A 342 -17.52 1.50 13.76
N PRO A 343 -17.04 0.54 14.58
CA PRO A 343 -17.14 0.66 16.03
C PRO A 343 -16.49 1.98 16.47
N PHE A 344 -17.06 2.62 17.49
CA PHE A 344 -16.53 3.89 18.03
C PHE A 344 -16.37 5.01 16.97
N SER A 345 -17.23 5.06 15.95
CA SER A 345 -17.17 6.05 14.88
C SER A 345 -17.10 7.49 15.38
N LYS A 346 -17.87 7.85 16.43
CA LYS A 346 -17.91 9.24 16.97
C LYS A 346 -16.53 9.74 17.42
N PRO A 347 -15.78 9.08 18.32
CA PRO A 347 -14.43 9.50 18.68
C PRO A 347 -13.45 9.39 17.51
N LEU A 348 -13.53 8.34 16.69
CA LEU A 348 -12.63 8.14 15.55
C LEU A 348 -12.81 9.21 14.45
N ALA A 349 -14.01 9.73 14.24
CA ALA A 349 -14.27 10.82 13.29
C ALA A 349 -13.90 12.21 13.83
N LYS A 350 -13.51 12.34 15.12
CA LYS A 350 -13.20 13.64 15.71
C LYS A 350 -11.81 14.11 15.28
N VAL A 351 -11.77 15.26 14.61
CA VAL A 351 -10.53 15.97 14.24
C VAL A 351 -10.13 16.90 15.37
N ALA A 352 -8.86 16.88 15.77
CA ALA A 352 -8.32 17.80 16.78
C ALA A 352 -8.18 19.21 16.15
N PRO A 353 -8.80 20.26 16.72
CA PRO A 353 -8.82 21.61 16.10
C PRO A 353 -7.43 22.21 15.90
N SER A 354 -6.49 21.98 16.84
CA SER A 354 -5.13 22.51 16.79
C SER A 354 -4.22 21.81 15.78
N LEU A 355 -4.44 20.50 15.55
CA LEU A 355 -3.56 19.67 14.72
C LEU A 355 -4.18 19.38 13.35
N HIS A 356 -5.47 19.58 13.18
CA HIS A 356 -6.25 19.20 12.00
C HIS A 356 -6.07 17.71 11.63
N THR A 357 -5.96 16.84 12.66
CA THR A 357 -5.67 15.41 12.53
C THR A 357 -6.62 14.60 13.42
N PRO A 358 -7.11 13.43 12.96
CA PRO A 358 -7.95 12.54 13.76
C PRO A 358 -7.09 11.70 14.71
N VAL A 359 -6.71 12.26 15.86
CA VAL A 359 -5.76 11.66 16.82
C VAL A 359 -6.18 10.26 17.28
N TRP A 360 -7.47 10.08 17.61
CA TRP A 360 -7.97 8.77 18.06
C TRP A 360 -7.89 7.70 16.99
N THR A 361 -8.02 8.09 15.71
CA THR A 361 -7.83 7.18 14.58
C THR A 361 -6.37 6.78 14.42
N CYS A 362 -5.42 7.72 14.62
CA CYS A 362 -3.99 7.40 14.63
C CYS A 362 -3.66 6.34 15.69
N ILE A 363 -4.18 6.53 16.91
CA ILE A 363 -3.96 5.60 18.03
C ILE A 363 -4.62 4.24 17.73
N ALA A 364 -5.85 4.22 17.23
CA ALA A 364 -6.56 2.98 16.94
C ALA A 364 -5.85 2.15 15.86
N VAL A 365 -5.38 2.78 14.79
CA VAL A 365 -4.60 2.10 13.74
C VAL A 365 -3.29 1.55 14.31
N ALA A 366 -2.58 2.31 15.13
CA ALA A 366 -1.34 1.86 15.77
C ALA A 366 -1.56 0.66 16.68
N VAL A 367 -2.58 0.71 17.54
CA VAL A 367 -2.91 -0.41 18.45
C VAL A 367 -3.26 -1.67 17.66
N LEU A 368 -4.08 -1.55 16.61
CA LEU A 368 -4.44 -2.69 15.77
C LEU A 368 -3.23 -3.23 14.99
N ALA A 369 -2.34 -2.36 14.51
CA ALA A 369 -1.11 -2.77 13.82
C ALA A 369 -0.07 -3.42 14.79
N ALA A 370 -0.15 -3.14 16.08
CA ALA A 370 0.69 -3.78 17.09
C ALA A 370 0.24 -5.21 17.45
N VAL A 371 -1.04 -5.55 17.24
CA VAL A 371 -1.61 -6.86 17.62
C VAL A 371 -0.84 -8.06 17.05
N PRO A 372 -0.44 -8.09 15.76
CA PRO A 372 0.31 -9.22 15.21
C PRO A 372 1.67 -9.46 15.88
N PHE A 373 2.25 -8.47 16.57
CA PHE A 373 3.50 -8.62 17.31
C PHE A 373 3.34 -9.40 18.62
N LEU A 374 2.13 -9.63 19.10
CA LEU A 374 1.88 -10.51 20.26
C LEU A 374 2.31 -11.96 19.97
N LYS A 375 2.27 -12.35 18.69
CA LYS A 375 2.80 -13.62 18.20
C LYS A 375 3.43 -13.40 16.83
N TYR A 376 4.63 -12.85 16.82
CA TYR A 376 5.31 -12.47 15.59
C TYR A 376 5.74 -13.68 14.77
N SER A 377 5.39 -13.71 13.49
CA SER A 377 5.68 -14.81 12.57
C SER A 377 6.63 -14.41 11.42
N GLY A 378 7.25 -13.23 11.53
CA GLY A 378 8.14 -12.70 10.51
C GLY A 378 7.44 -11.75 9.53
N ALA A 379 8.20 -10.75 9.06
CA ALA A 379 7.70 -9.71 8.14
C ALA A 379 7.10 -10.30 6.85
N GLY A 380 7.74 -11.30 6.27
CA GLY A 380 7.34 -11.89 4.98
C GLY A 380 5.96 -12.55 5.01
N ILE A 381 5.61 -13.24 6.11
CA ILE A 381 4.30 -13.90 6.25
C ILE A 381 3.18 -12.87 6.34
N ILE A 382 3.40 -11.83 7.16
CA ILE A 382 2.44 -10.73 7.31
C ILE A 382 2.30 -9.97 5.98
N ALA A 383 3.41 -9.75 5.27
CA ALA A 383 3.45 -9.11 3.97
C ALA A 383 2.60 -9.87 2.92
N ILE A 384 2.72 -11.19 2.84
CA ILE A 384 1.92 -12.02 1.91
C ILE A 384 0.42 -11.92 2.26
N ALA A 385 0.05 -11.98 3.54
CA ALA A 385 -1.33 -11.86 3.98
C ALA A 385 -1.91 -10.48 3.66
N ALA A 386 -1.18 -9.41 3.97
CA ALA A 386 -1.55 -8.04 3.67
C ALA A 386 -1.76 -7.83 2.16
N THR A 387 -0.81 -8.31 1.35
CA THR A 387 -0.86 -8.20 -0.12
C THR A 387 -2.11 -8.87 -0.67
N GLY A 388 -2.39 -10.11 -0.26
CA GLY A 388 -3.57 -10.82 -0.74
C GLY A 388 -4.88 -10.09 -0.40
N MET A 389 -4.97 -9.44 0.77
CA MET A 389 -6.13 -8.64 1.15
C MET A 389 -6.23 -7.34 0.34
N ILE A 390 -5.11 -6.67 0.03
CA ILE A 390 -5.10 -5.49 -0.87
C ILE A 390 -5.60 -5.90 -2.26
N TYR A 391 -5.06 -7.00 -2.82
CA TYR A 391 -5.49 -7.50 -4.13
C TYR A 391 -6.97 -7.88 -4.15
N LEU A 392 -7.50 -8.47 -3.06
CA LEU A 392 -8.92 -8.74 -2.90
C LEU A 392 -9.73 -7.43 -2.94
N SER A 393 -9.30 -6.40 -2.22
CA SER A 393 -9.97 -5.10 -2.20
C SER A 393 -9.95 -4.42 -3.58
N TYR A 394 -8.82 -4.48 -4.29
CA TYR A 394 -8.70 -3.98 -5.66
C TYR A 394 -9.58 -4.74 -6.64
N PHE A 395 -9.64 -6.05 -6.51
CA PHE A 395 -10.51 -6.90 -7.32
C PHE A 395 -11.99 -6.57 -7.11
N LEU A 396 -12.41 -6.42 -5.85
CA LEU A 396 -13.77 -5.99 -5.51
C LEU A 396 -14.09 -4.60 -6.07
N GLY A 397 -13.14 -3.65 -5.99
CA GLY A 397 -13.27 -2.33 -6.61
C GLY A 397 -13.46 -2.43 -8.13
N ASN A 398 -12.63 -3.22 -8.82
CA ASN A 398 -12.72 -3.42 -10.27
C ASN A 398 -14.02 -4.10 -10.72
N ILE A 399 -14.60 -5.02 -9.91
CA ILE A 399 -15.93 -5.60 -10.17
C ILE A 399 -16.99 -4.50 -10.19
N VAL A 400 -16.95 -3.58 -9.24
CA VAL A 400 -17.92 -2.48 -9.16
C VAL A 400 -17.78 -1.52 -10.35
N ILE A 401 -16.54 -1.18 -10.72
CA ILE A 401 -16.27 -0.35 -11.91
C ILE A 401 -16.83 -1.03 -13.16
N MET A 402 -16.59 -2.33 -13.35
CA MET A 402 -17.13 -3.08 -14.48
C MET A 402 -18.67 -3.07 -14.50
N ARG A 403 -19.29 -3.29 -13.35
CA ARG A 403 -20.76 -3.24 -13.22
C ARG A 403 -21.31 -1.86 -13.54
N ALA A 404 -20.62 -0.80 -13.10
CA ALA A 404 -20.99 0.57 -13.40
C ALA A 404 -20.87 0.85 -14.91
N ARG A 405 -19.78 0.43 -15.56
CA ARG A 405 -19.59 0.56 -17.01
C ARG A 405 -20.69 -0.16 -17.81
N ALA A 406 -21.07 -1.38 -17.39
CA ALA A 406 -22.18 -2.10 -18.01
C ALA A 406 -23.52 -1.37 -17.91
N ARG A 407 -23.65 -0.40 -16.97
CA ARG A 407 -24.81 0.48 -16.81
C ARG A 407 -24.65 1.85 -17.45
N GLY A 408 -23.59 2.05 -18.24
CA GLY A 408 -23.34 3.29 -18.98
C GLY A 408 -22.49 4.33 -18.26
N TRP A 409 -21.85 3.99 -17.12
CA TRP A 409 -20.87 4.88 -16.46
C TRP A 409 -19.56 4.93 -17.29
N PRO A 410 -18.87 6.08 -17.38
CA PRO A 410 -19.20 7.39 -16.84
C PRO A 410 -20.11 8.20 -17.79
N LYS A 411 -21.12 8.89 -17.26
CA LYS A 411 -21.98 9.79 -18.04
C LYS A 411 -21.42 11.22 -18.11
N ILE A 412 -20.64 11.62 -17.12
CA ILE A 412 -20.01 12.94 -17.06
C ILE A 412 -18.52 12.82 -17.43
N THR A 413 -17.99 13.80 -18.14
CA THR A 413 -16.57 13.84 -18.51
C THR A 413 -15.73 14.33 -17.36
N ALA A 414 -14.75 13.50 -16.93
CA ALA A 414 -13.69 13.88 -16.01
C ALA A 414 -12.38 14.21 -16.76
N PRO A 415 -11.41 14.90 -16.13
CA PRO A 415 -10.12 15.22 -16.74
C PRO A 415 -9.33 14.00 -17.23
N PHE A 416 -9.46 12.85 -16.56
CA PHE A 416 -8.90 11.58 -16.99
C PHE A 416 -10.01 10.58 -17.30
N ARG A 417 -9.97 9.96 -18.47
CA ARG A 417 -10.95 8.97 -18.94
C ARG A 417 -10.31 7.94 -19.87
N LEU A 418 -10.72 6.70 -19.76
CA LEU A 418 -10.30 5.59 -20.63
C LEU A 418 -11.14 5.49 -21.91
N GLY A 419 -12.31 6.11 -21.93
CA GLY A 419 -13.21 6.11 -23.09
C GLY A 419 -13.58 4.67 -23.51
N ARG A 420 -13.50 4.39 -24.82
CA ARG A 420 -13.82 3.07 -25.41
C ARG A 420 -12.96 1.92 -24.89
N TRP A 421 -11.75 2.20 -24.42
CA TRP A 421 -10.83 1.21 -23.90
C TRP A 421 -11.14 0.79 -22.45
N GLY A 422 -11.97 1.55 -21.74
CA GLY A 422 -12.26 1.31 -20.35
C GLY A 422 -12.79 -0.09 -20.04
N ILE A 423 -13.67 -0.66 -20.89
CA ILE A 423 -14.19 -2.03 -20.72
C ILE A 423 -13.07 -3.05 -20.88
N VAL A 424 -12.25 -2.92 -21.94
CA VAL A 424 -11.15 -3.87 -22.21
C VAL A 424 -10.14 -3.85 -21.07
N VAL A 425 -9.69 -2.66 -20.65
CA VAL A 425 -8.76 -2.50 -19.53
C VAL A 425 -9.35 -3.12 -18.25
N ASN A 426 -10.63 -2.91 -17.99
CA ASN A 426 -11.27 -3.44 -16.78
C ASN A 426 -11.42 -4.97 -16.82
N VAL A 427 -11.75 -5.56 -17.97
CA VAL A 427 -11.82 -7.03 -18.13
C VAL A 427 -10.45 -7.64 -17.87
N VAL A 428 -9.39 -7.10 -18.49
CA VAL A 428 -8.03 -7.63 -18.31
C VAL A 428 -7.55 -7.44 -16.87
N ALA A 429 -7.86 -6.29 -16.23
CA ALA A 429 -7.56 -6.06 -14.82
C ALA A 429 -8.30 -7.06 -13.89
N LEU A 430 -9.54 -7.43 -14.21
CA LEU A 430 -10.28 -8.45 -13.46
C LEU A 430 -9.70 -9.85 -13.65
N LEU A 431 -9.33 -10.21 -14.87
CA LEU A 431 -8.68 -11.50 -15.13
C LEU A 431 -7.34 -11.60 -14.39
N TYR A 432 -6.53 -10.54 -14.45
CA TYR A 432 -5.29 -10.46 -13.69
C TYR A 432 -5.53 -10.55 -12.19
N GLY A 433 -6.39 -9.70 -11.63
CA GLY A 433 -6.67 -9.69 -10.19
C GLY A 433 -7.23 -11.02 -9.69
N GLY A 434 -8.16 -11.63 -10.44
CA GLY A 434 -8.71 -12.94 -10.14
C GLY A 434 -7.65 -14.05 -10.17
N SER A 435 -6.77 -14.07 -11.18
CA SER A 435 -5.68 -15.04 -11.26
C SER A 435 -4.67 -14.88 -10.10
N MET A 436 -4.39 -13.64 -9.67
CA MET A 436 -3.53 -13.40 -8.51
C MET A 436 -4.18 -13.82 -7.20
N LEU A 437 -5.49 -13.63 -7.03
CA LEU A 437 -6.21 -14.15 -5.87
C LEU A 437 -6.16 -15.68 -5.81
N ILE A 438 -6.32 -16.36 -6.94
CA ILE A 438 -6.12 -17.82 -7.03
C ILE A 438 -4.67 -18.16 -6.65
N ASN A 439 -3.69 -17.39 -7.13
CA ASN A 439 -2.28 -17.58 -6.78
C ASN A 439 -2.03 -17.47 -5.27
N PHE A 440 -2.57 -16.45 -4.60
CA PHE A 440 -2.47 -16.31 -3.14
C PHE A 440 -3.20 -17.42 -2.38
N ALA A 441 -4.30 -17.90 -2.94
CA ALA A 441 -5.13 -18.93 -2.35
C ALA A 441 -4.57 -20.35 -2.52
N TRP A 442 -3.62 -20.53 -3.45
CA TRP A 442 -3.07 -21.85 -3.76
C TRP A 442 -2.17 -22.36 -2.63
N PRO A 443 -2.39 -23.58 -2.11
CA PRO A 443 -1.60 -24.12 -1.01
C PRO A 443 -0.14 -24.38 -1.43
N ARG A 444 0.80 -23.58 -0.91
CA ARG A 444 2.24 -23.70 -1.13
C ARG A 444 3.00 -23.44 0.17
N ALA A 445 4.27 -23.89 0.22
CA ALA A 445 5.14 -23.62 1.36
C ALA A 445 5.31 -22.12 1.66
N ALA A 446 5.34 -21.27 0.63
CA ALA A 446 5.47 -19.82 0.76
C ALA A 446 4.22 -19.12 1.34
N SER A 447 3.02 -19.66 1.09
CA SER A 447 1.75 -19.10 1.58
C SER A 447 1.25 -19.79 2.85
N ASN A 448 1.75 -20.99 3.12
CA ASN A 448 1.40 -21.81 4.28
C ASN A 448 2.67 -22.46 4.86
N PRO A 449 3.52 -21.67 5.55
CA PRO A 449 4.76 -22.17 6.14
C PRO A 449 4.48 -23.24 7.19
N LYS A 450 5.42 -24.18 7.33
CA LYS A 450 5.30 -25.27 8.30
C LYS A 450 5.14 -24.73 9.73
N PRO A 451 4.33 -25.36 10.58
CA PRO A 451 4.08 -24.91 11.96
C PRO A 451 5.35 -24.66 12.80
N ALA A 452 6.42 -25.40 12.55
CA ALA A 452 7.70 -25.23 13.23
C ALA A 452 8.43 -23.91 12.89
N GLN A 453 8.10 -23.28 11.75
CA GLN A 453 8.69 -22.01 11.31
C GLN A 453 7.81 -20.79 11.68
N THR A 454 6.57 -21.05 12.08
CA THR A 454 5.59 -20.00 12.32
C THR A 454 5.43 -19.63 13.77
N GLY A 455 5.98 -20.35 14.76
CA GLY A 455 5.90 -20.00 16.21
C GLY A 455 4.83 -18.95 16.60
N GLY A 456 4.09 -18.48 15.62
CA GLY A 456 3.35 -17.24 15.53
C GLY A 456 1.83 -17.38 15.62
N LEU A 457 1.17 -16.29 15.37
CA LEU A 457 -0.28 -16.00 15.51
C LEU A 457 -1.20 -17.06 14.87
N LEU A 458 -0.71 -17.82 13.92
CA LEU A 458 -1.51 -18.73 13.08
C LEU A 458 -1.30 -20.22 13.41
N SER A 459 -0.48 -20.53 14.40
CA SER A 459 -0.35 -21.88 14.94
C SER A 459 -1.43 -22.13 15.99
N PHE A 460 -2.68 -22.34 15.54
CA PHE A 460 -3.79 -22.63 16.46
C PHE A 460 -3.76 -24.05 17.04
N GLY A 461 -2.73 -24.86 16.74
CA GLY A 461 -2.69 -26.26 17.16
C GLY A 461 -3.75 -27.15 16.49
N ILE A 462 -4.58 -26.61 15.58
CA ILE A 462 -5.61 -27.32 14.85
C ILE A 462 -5.04 -27.77 13.52
N GLY A 463 -4.70 -29.03 13.37
CA GLY A 463 -4.01 -29.59 12.19
C GLY A 463 -4.71 -29.33 10.84
N PHE A 464 -6.01 -29.08 10.86
CA PHE A 464 -6.77 -28.66 9.68
C PHE A 464 -6.43 -27.23 9.25
N VAL A 465 -6.35 -26.27 10.18
CA VAL A 465 -6.08 -24.86 9.90
C VAL A 465 -4.65 -24.66 9.38
N ASN A 466 -3.71 -25.47 9.81
CA ASN A 466 -2.32 -25.43 9.35
C ASN A 466 -2.13 -25.84 7.88
N LYS A 467 -3.15 -26.40 7.24
CA LYS A 467 -3.15 -26.77 5.81
C LYS A 467 -3.77 -25.69 4.92
N ILE A 468 -4.41 -24.68 5.49
CA ILE A 468 -5.05 -23.59 4.76
C ILE A 468 -4.04 -22.47 4.51
N PRO A 469 -3.94 -21.95 3.27
CA PRO A 469 -3.10 -20.78 3.00
C PRO A 469 -3.42 -19.61 3.92
N ILE A 470 -2.37 -18.92 4.39
CA ILE A 470 -2.49 -17.84 5.37
C ILE A 470 -3.50 -16.76 4.95
N LEU A 471 -3.57 -16.44 3.66
CA LEU A 471 -4.53 -15.47 3.15
C LEU A 471 -5.96 -15.85 3.52
N TRP A 472 -6.37 -17.11 3.27
CA TRP A 472 -7.72 -17.56 3.58
C TRP A 472 -8.04 -17.49 5.06
N THR A 473 -7.09 -17.90 5.92
CA THR A 473 -7.27 -17.84 7.36
C THR A 473 -7.50 -16.38 7.81
N VAL A 474 -6.65 -15.47 7.35
CA VAL A 474 -6.75 -14.04 7.70
C VAL A 474 -8.03 -13.42 7.13
N VAL A 475 -8.33 -13.65 5.85
CA VAL A 475 -9.54 -13.10 5.20
C VAL A 475 -10.81 -13.62 5.87
N VAL A 476 -10.89 -14.93 6.15
CA VAL A 476 -12.08 -15.54 6.77
C VAL A 476 -12.28 -14.99 8.19
N VAL A 477 -11.22 -14.90 9.00
CA VAL A 477 -11.31 -14.35 10.36
C VAL A 477 -11.76 -12.88 10.33
N ILE A 478 -11.13 -12.06 9.51
CA ILE A 478 -11.48 -10.63 9.41
C ILE A 478 -12.88 -10.45 8.84
N ALA A 479 -13.26 -11.21 7.80
CA ALA A 479 -14.60 -11.16 7.22
C ALA A 479 -15.67 -11.63 8.21
N ALA A 480 -15.39 -12.69 9.00
CA ALA A 480 -16.31 -13.19 10.04
C ALA A 480 -16.52 -12.14 11.15
N ILE A 481 -15.44 -11.53 11.67
CA ILE A 481 -15.55 -10.45 12.65
C ILE A 481 -16.36 -9.29 12.07
N GLY A 482 -16.08 -8.91 10.83
CA GLY A 482 -16.81 -7.87 10.12
C GLY A 482 -18.29 -8.23 9.95
N ALA A 483 -18.61 -9.46 9.54
CA ALA A 483 -19.97 -9.90 9.37
C ALA A 483 -20.75 -9.87 10.70
N ILE A 484 -20.17 -10.39 11.77
CA ILE A 484 -20.77 -10.35 13.12
C ILE A 484 -21.10 -8.91 13.51
N TYR A 485 -20.11 -8.00 13.36
CA TYR A 485 -20.33 -6.58 13.67
C TYR A 485 -21.40 -5.95 12.76
N TYR A 486 -21.35 -6.19 11.46
CA TYR A 486 -22.29 -5.61 10.50
C TYR A 486 -23.73 -6.03 10.78
N PHE A 487 -23.98 -7.29 11.05
CA PHE A 487 -25.33 -7.81 11.32
C PHE A 487 -25.82 -7.48 12.73
N ALA A 488 -24.93 -7.42 13.73
CA ALA A 488 -25.30 -7.10 15.11
C ALA A 488 -25.58 -5.59 15.31
N ALA A 489 -24.73 -4.73 14.79
CA ALA A 489 -24.76 -3.30 15.06
C ALA A 489 -24.79 -2.43 13.79
N GLY A 490 -24.04 -2.79 12.76
CA GLY A 490 -23.84 -1.96 11.57
C GLY A 490 -25.10 -1.80 10.73
N ARG A 491 -25.94 -2.82 10.61
CA ARG A 491 -27.18 -2.78 9.81
C ARG A 491 -28.22 -1.81 10.39
N ARG A 492 -28.20 -1.59 11.71
CA ARG A 492 -29.17 -0.74 12.44
C ARG A 492 -28.71 0.72 12.57
N LYS A 493 -27.44 1.00 12.31
CA LYS A 493 -26.95 2.37 12.35
C LYS A 493 -27.50 3.14 11.14
N ASP A 494 -28.11 4.28 11.39
CA ASP A 494 -28.34 5.27 10.34
C ASP A 494 -26.95 5.73 9.89
N PHE A 495 -26.54 5.18 8.75
CA PHE A 495 -25.38 5.75 8.06
C PHE A 495 -25.81 7.13 7.63
N ALA A 496 -24.97 8.14 7.83
CA ALA A 496 -25.16 9.40 7.17
C ALA A 496 -25.29 9.08 5.67
N VAL A 497 -26.52 8.93 5.21
CA VAL A 497 -26.84 8.86 3.80
C VAL A 497 -26.67 10.28 3.33
N VAL A 498 -25.41 10.64 3.09
CA VAL A 498 -25.18 11.59 2.05
C VAL A 498 -25.74 10.87 0.83
N THR A 499 -26.91 11.28 0.38
CA THR A 499 -27.44 10.91 -0.91
C THR A 499 -26.36 11.32 -1.89
N ALA A 500 -25.48 10.33 -2.25
CA ALA A 500 -24.55 10.56 -3.32
C ALA A 500 -25.40 11.08 -4.47
N PRO A 501 -25.05 12.21 -5.12
CA PRO A 501 -25.70 12.57 -6.36
C PRO A 501 -25.73 11.28 -7.18
N ALA A 502 -26.88 10.96 -7.77
CA ALA A 502 -26.94 9.78 -8.63
C ALA A 502 -25.72 9.83 -9.54
N PRO A 503 -25.12 8.69 -9.95
CA PRO A 503 -23.92 8.71 -10.77
C PRO A 503 -24.01 9.65 -11.98
N ASP A 504 -25.18 10.16 -12.22
CA ASP A 504 -25.68 10.88 -13.39
C ASP A 504 -26.20 12.29 -13.11
N ASP A 505 -26.36 12.68 -11.84
CA ASP A 505 -26.81 14.04 -11.52
C ASP A 505 -25.66 15.03 -11.70
N PRO A 506 -25.90 16.18 -12.39
CA PRO A 506 -24.96 17.29 -12.36
C PRO A 506 -24.75 17.65 -10.87
N LEU A 507 -23.49 17.85 -10.46
CA LEU A 507 -23.15 18.26 -9.10
C LEU A 507 -24.11 19.40 -8.69
N PRO A 508 -24.83 19.29 -7.57
CA PRO A 508 -25.73 20.34 -7.15
C PRO A 508 -24.96 21.66 -7.10
N ALA A 509 -25.51 22.69 -7.73
CA ALA A 509 -24.99 24.04 -7.60
C ALA A 509 -24.89 24.34 -6.10
N ALA A 510 -23.71 24.80 -5.65
CA ALA A 510 -23.44 25.06 -4.25
C ALA A 510 -24.59 25.90 -3.65
N GLY A 511 -25.44 25.24 -2.90
CA GLY A 511 -26.46 25.95 -2.08
C GLY A 511 -25.76 26.77 -0.99
N PRO A 512 -26.40 27.81 -0.46
CA PRO A 512 -25.80 28.63 0.59
C PRO A 512 -25.43 27.72 1.77
N VAL A 513 -24.17 27.79 2.19
CA VAL A 513 -23.65 27.08 3.36
C VAL A 513 -24.48 27.48 4.57
N PRO A 514 -25.09 26.54 5.32
CA PRO A 514 -25.74 26.88 6.57
C PRO A 514 -24.73 27.54 7.51
N GLN A 515 -24.96 28.78 7.90
CA GLN A 515 -24.17 29.42 8.94
C GLN A 515 -24.46 28.65 10.24
N VAL A 516 -23.44 28.04 10.81
CA VAL A 516 -23.51 27.50 12.17
C VAL A 516 -23.56 28.71 13.10
N GLU A 517 -24.70 28.95 13.70
CA GLU A 517 -24.80 29.85 14.86
C GLU A 517 -23.89 29.33 15.97
N ASN A 518 -23.10 30.24 16.54
CA ASN A 518 -22.07 30.02 17.56
C ASN A 518 -22.58 29.37 18.86
#